data_09a94c7323d3531a1bf2b401a042f54d
#
_entry.id   09a94c7323d3531a1bf2b401a042f54d
#
_cell.length_a   1.000
_cell.length_b   1.000
_cell.length_c   1.000
_cell.angle_alpha   90.00
_cell.angle_beta   90.00
_cell.angle_gamma   90.00
#
_symmetry.space_group_name_H-M   'P 1'
#
loop_
_entity.id
_entity.type
_entity.pdbx_description
1 polymer ?
#
loop_
_entity_poly.entity_id
_entity_poly.type
_entity_poly.pdbx_seq_one_letter_code
_entity_poly.pdbx_strand_id
1 'polypeptide(L)'
;LNYNGNTVVTANPGSGKTYTVVEKIGKVLHDLPSYKGIIAISFTNKASDELKKRCKRKGINAKSSFFGTIDKFYISEIIIPFASHLTHVMPEYQVVESTETEKHYSELGMITENVTKEQGALLKEALCKGKIFLNISGEMAWYIMCNVPGVRKYMQSRYSHVFIDEYQDCGKIQHDIFLALCEMGIIGVAVGDVNQAIYGFTNRFPRYLLELIGKDDFEHFELSKNHRCHPSISEYSLCLYGISKEIIEDKRIFRVSVDGNEVNIAKKIDLAIPKIKRKYNVANNNQIAILCRNNGTIKILDQAIETPHKVFAETP
;
A
#
# COMPACT_ATOMS: atom_id res chain seq x y z
N LEU A 1 -20.14 -5.80 -0.30
CA LEU A 1 -19.70 -5.98 1.08
C LEU A 1 -20.65 -5.26 2.05
N ASN A 2 -21.74 -5.95 2.46
CA ASN A 2 -22.70 -5.41 3.47
C ASN A 2 -22.41 -5.93 4.89
N TYR A 3 -21.32 -6.67 5.07
CA TYR A 3 -20.90 -7.19 6.36
C TYR A 3 -20.34 -6.08 7.25
N ASN A 4 -20.70 -6.08 8.53
CA ASN A 4 -20.37 -5.04 9.51
C ASN A 4 -19.30 -5.44 10.54
N GLY A 5 -18.57 -6.52 10.29
CA GLY A 5 -17.44 -6.98 11.11
C GLY A 5 -16.09 -6.81 10.41
N ASN A 6 -15.06 -7.33 11.06
CA ASN A 6 -13.73 -7.39 10.46
C ASN A 6 -13.77 -8.18 9.15
N THR A 7 -13.10 -7.66 8.14
CA THR A 7 -13.22 -8.18 6.77
C THR A 7 -11.84 -8.30 6.15
N VAL A 8 -11.58 -9.44 5.52
CA VAL A 8 -10.43 -9.62 4.63
C VAL A 8 -10.93 -9.85 3.20
N VAL A 9 -10.40 -9.09 2.25
CA VAL A 9 -10.77 -9.16 0.84
C VAL A 9 -9.56 -9.56 0.02
N THR A 10 -9.58 -10.75 -0.55
CA THR A 10 -8.60 -11.15 -1.56
C THR A 10 -9.13 -10.80 -2.95
N ALA A 11 -8.26 -10.29 -3.80
CA ALA A 11 -8.72 -9.75 -5.06
C ALA A 11 -7.68 -9.93 -6.16
N ASN A 12 -8.08 -10.53 -7.26
CA ASN A 12 -7.24 -10.68 -8.45
C ASN A 12 -6.96 -9.32 -9.13
N PRO A 13 -5.89 -9.21 -9.93
CA PRO A 13 -5.59 -8.00 -10.68
C PRO A 13 -6.80 -7.53 -11.51
N GLY A 14 -7.16 -6.24 -11.39
CA GLY A 14 -8.26 -5.67 -12.18
C GLY A 14 -9.67 -6.05 -11.71
N SER A 15 -9.83 -6.71 -10.56
CA SER A 15 -11.15 -7.11 -10.02
C SER A 15 -11.94 -6.00 -9.34
N GLY A 16 -11.39 -4.79 -9.27
CA GLY A 16 -12.09 -3.64 -8.70
C GLY A 16 -11.84 -3.41 -7.19
N LYS A 17 -10.71 -3.87 -6.63
CA LYS A 17 -10.29 -3.63 -5.24
C LYS A 17 -10.63 -2.22 -4.74
N THR A 18 -10.01 -1.21 -5.35
CA THR A 18 -10.16 0.19 -4.94
C THR A 18 -11.60 0.70 -5.09
N TYR A 19 -12.33 0.25 -6.11
CA TYR A 19 -13.75 0.58 -6.26
C TYR A 19 -14.57 0.05 -5.07
N THR A 20 -14.37 -1.21 -4.71
CA THR A 20 -15.05 -1.86 -3.58
C THR A 20 -14.74 -1.18 -2.26
N VAL A 21 -13.47 -0.80 -2.04
CA VAL A 21 -13.04 -0.03 -0.85
C VAL A 21 -13.76 1.31 -0.78
N VAL A 22 -13.82 2.07 -1.88
CA VAL A 22 -14.50 3.38 -1.93
C VAL A 22 -16.00 3.24 -1.67
N GLU A 23 -16.67 2.21 -2.21
CA GLU A 23 -18.08 1.94 -1.93
C GLU A 23 -18.33 1.66 -0.45
N LYS A 24 -17.50 0.80 0.16
CA LYS A 24 -17.62 0.49 1.60
C LYS A 24 -17.35 1.72 2.46
N ILE A 25 -16.31 2.49 2.15
CA ILE A 25 -16.02 3.77 2.83
C ILE A 25 -17.21 4.71 2.76
N GLY A 26 -17.85 4.87 1.60
CA GLY A 26 -19.00 5.72 1.42
C GLY A 26 -20.18 5.33 2.30
N LYS A 27 -20.51 4.03 2.36
CA LYS A 27 -21.55 3.50 3.23
C LYS A 27 -21.25 3.76 4.71
N VAL A 28 -20.03 3.42 5.14
CA VAL A 28 -19.62 3.63 6.53
C VAL A 28 -19.69 5.11 6.92
N LEU A 29 -19.13 6.00 6.11
CA LEU A 29 -19.12 7.43 6.42
C LEU A 29 -20.51 8.06 6.38
N HIS A 30 -21.44 7.55 5.57
CA HIS A 30 -22.82 8.03 5.55
C HIS A 30 -23.46 7.91 6.94
N ASP A 31 -23.27 6.77 7.60
CA ASP A 31 -23.94 6.45 8.86
C ASP A 31 -23.23 6.99 10.11
N LEU A 32 -21.97 7.45 9.98
CA LEU A 32 -21.21 7.97 11.11
C LEU A 32 -21.62 9.42 11.47
N PRO A 33 -21.53 9.82 12.75
CA PRO A 33 -21.63 11.21 13.16
C PRO A 33 -20.44 12.04 12.64
N SER A 34 -20.59 13.37 12.58
CA SER A 34 -19.61 14.28 12.00
C SER A 34 -18.23 14.26 12.69
N TYR A 35 -18.21 14.00 13.98
CA TYR A 35 -16.98 13.95 14.78
C TYR A 35 -16.21 12.62 14.63
N LYS A 36 -16.84 11.58 14.10
CA LYS A 36 -16.24 10.27 13.92
C LYS A 36 -15.81 10.04 12.46
N GLY A 37 -14.70 9.35 12.26
CA GLY A 37 -14.17 9.09 10.94
C GLY A 37 -13.69 7.64 10.78
N ILE A 38 -12.92 7.43 9.75
CA ILE A 38 -12.24 6.19 9.43
C ILE A 38 -10.74 6.42 9.25
N ILE A 39 -9.98 5.36 9.33
CA ILE A 39 -8.57 5.31 8.93
C ILE A 39 -8.52 4.64 7.55
N ALA A 40 -7.98 5.32 6.53
CA ALA A 40 -7.80 4.77 5.19
C ALA A 40 -6.33 4.87 4.79
N ILE A 41 -5.67 3.72 4.73
CA ILE A 41 -4.23 3.58 4.52
C ILE A 41 -3.96 2.94 3.16
N SER A 42 -2.98 3.49 2.46
CA SER A 42 -2.35 2.91 1.26
C SER A 42 -0.84 2.98 1.38
N PHE A 43 -0.09 2.11 0.67
CA PHE A 43 1.38 2.06 0.79
C PHE A 43 2.11 3.23 0.13
N THR A 44 1.49 3.94 -0.79
CA THR A 44 2.10 5.09 -1.47
C THR A 44 1.24 6.35 -1.35
N ASN A 45 1.91 7.51 -1.34
CA ASN A 45 1.21 8.80 -1.36
C ASN A 45 0.25 8.91 -2.55
N LYS A 46 0.68 8.45 -3.74
CA LYS A 46 -0.14 8.47 -4.96
C LYS A 46 -1.41 7.63 -4.83
N ALA A 47 -1.32 6.43 -4.25
CA ALA A 47 -2.47 5.55 -4.03
C ALA A 47 -3.44 6.15 -3.00
N SER A 48 -2.92 6.71 -1.91
CA SER A 48 -3.73 7.39 -0.89
C SER A 48 -4.45 8.61 -1.44
N ASP A 49 -3.76 9.46 -2.23
CA ASP A 49 -4.35 10.62 -2.87
C ASP A 49 -5.44 10.23 -3.88
N GLU A 50 -5.22 9.16 -4.64
CA GLU A 50 -6.23 8.65 -5.59
C GLU A 50 -7.45 8.10 -4.85
N LEU A 51 -7.27 7.37 -3.74
CA LEU A 51 -8.37 6.90 -2.91
C LEU A 51 -9.20 8.08 -2.39
N LYS A 52 -8.55 9.11 -1.83
CA LYS A 52 -9.20 10.33 -1.35
C LYS A 52 -9.93 11.08 -2.46
N LYS A 53 -9.31 11.21 -3.65
CA LYS A 53 -9.93 11.84 -4.83
C LYS A 53 -11.15 11.06 -5.29
N ARG A 54 -11.14 9.73 -5.30
CA ARG A 54 -12.29 8.90 -5.67
C ARG A 54 -13.46 9.07 -4.71
N CYS A 55 -13.19 9.09 -3.40
CA CYS A 55 -14.20 9.40 -2.40
C CYS A 55 -14.82 10.79 -2.67
N LYS A 56 -13.99 11.81 -2.90
CA LYS A 56 -14.46 13.18 -3.20
C LYS A 56 -15.31 13.24 -4.48
N ARG A 57 -14.89 12.57 -5.57
CA ARG A 57 -15.67 12.51 -6.85
C ARG A 57 -17.04 11.88 -6.68
N LYS A 58 -17.19 10.96 -5.72
CA LYS A 58 -18.49 10.36 -5.36
C LYS A 58 -19.32 11.19 -4.36
N GLY A 59 -18.86 12.37 -4.00
CA GLY A 59 -19.55 13.22 -3.04
C GLY A 59 -19.47 12.72 -1.59
N ILE A 60 -18.56 11.78 -1.28
CA ILE A 60 -18.38 11.24 0.06
C ILE A 60 -17.72 12.29 0.94
N ASN A 61 -18.39 12.67 2.03
CA ASN A 61 -17.84 13.56 3.05
C ASN A 61 -16.86 12.77 3.94
N ALA A 62 -15.60 13.16 3.93
CA ALA A 62 -14.53 12.48 4.68
C ALA A 62 -14.67 12.61 6.21
N LYS A 63 -15.47 13.56 6.71
CA LYS A 63 -15.63 13.85 8.16
C LYS A 63 -14.27 13.97 8.85
N SER A 64 -14.11 13.38 10.05
CA SER A 64 -12.84 13.36 10.81
C SER A 64 -11.90 12.22 10.44
N SER A 65 -11.94 11.76 9.18
CA SER A 65 -11.16 10.60 8.71
C SER A 65 -9.71 10.94 8.41
N PHE A 66 -8.86 9.95 8.61
CA PHE A 66 -7.48 9.96 8.13
C PHE A 66 -7.38 9.27 6.77
N PHE A 67 -6.69 9.91 5.81
CA PHE A 67 -6.28 9.34 4.53
C PHE A 67 -4.79 9.59 4.34
N GLY A 68 -3.98 8.54 4.24
CA GLY A 68 -2.53 8.70 4.15
C GLY A 68 -1.79 7.38 3.93
N THR A 69 -0.46 7.49 4.00
CA THR A 69 0.40 6.31 4.12
C THR A 69 0.42 5.83 5.56
N ILE A 70 0.90 4.60 5.75
CA ILE A 70 0.94 3.98 7.07
C ILE A 70 1.86 4.74 8.02
N ASP A 71 3.03 5.20 7.55
CA ASP A 71 3.97 5.99 8.37
C ASP A 71 3.37 7.35 8.76
N LYS A 72 2.66 8.01 7.82
CA LYS A 72 1.95 9.26 8.13
C LYS A 72 0.91 9.05 9.22
N PHE A 73 0.20 7.91 9.19
CA PHE A 73 -0.76 7.58 10.24
C PHE A 73 -0.06 7.44 11.60
N TYR A 74 1.03 6.70 11.66
CA TYR A 74 1.80 6.53 12.91
C TYR A 74 2.29 7.86 13.45
N ILE A 75 2.88 8.68 12.60
CA ILE A 75 3.44 9.97 13.00
C ILE A 75 2.35 10.96 13.45
N SER A 76 1.31 11.16 12.63
CA SER A 76 0.31 12.21 12.88
C SER A 76 -0.76 11.84 13.89
N GLU A 77 -1.12 10.56 14.01
CA GLU A 77 -2.23 10.13 14.85
C GLU A 77 -1.79 9.45 16.15
N ILE A 78 -0.52 9.00 16.23
CA ILE A 78 -0.01 8.30 17.41
C ILE A 78 1.20 9.01 18.00
N ILE A 79 2.29 9.18 17.23
CA ILE A 79 3.55 9.64 17.80
C ILE A 79 3.44 11.09 18.26
N ILE A 80 3.18 12.02 17.36
CA ILE A 80 3.12 13.46 17.68
C ILE A 80 2.10 13.76 18.78
N PRO A 81 0.84 13.25 18.73
CA PRO A 81 -0.15 13.57 19.74
C PRO A 81 0.14 12.99 21.13
N PHE A 82 0.85 11.86 21.20
CA PHE A 82 0.96 11.10 22.45
C PHE A 82 2.39 10.97 23.01
N ALA A 83 3.43 11.36 22.29
CA ALA A 83 4.80 11.28 22.76
C ALA A 83 5.02 12.07 24.07
N SER A 84 4.39 13.25 24.20
CA SER A 84 4.48 14.07 25.41
C SER A 84 3.87 13.42 26.65
N HIS A 85 2.90 12.53 26.50
CA HIS A 85 2.35 11.75 27.62
C HIS A 85 3.36 10.71 28.14
N LEU A 86 4.32 10.31 27.30
CA LEU A 86 5.37 9.36 27.65
C LEU A 86 6.63 10.06 28.17
N THR A 87 6.95 11.23 27.59
CA THR A 87 8.21 11.94 27.83
C THR A 87 8.08 13.14 28.76
N HIS A 88 6.85 13.63 28.98
CA HIS A 88 6.54 14.89 29.68
C HIS A 88 7.19 16.14 29.05
N VAL A 89 7.64 16.03 27.79
CA VAL A 89 8.25 17.13 27.01
C VAL A 89 7.48 17.28 25.69
N MET A 90 7.32 18.51 25.23
CA MET A 90 6.72 18.83 23.91
C MET A 90 7.76 19.56 23.05
N PRO A 91 8.67 18.83 22.41
CA PRO A 91 9.63 19.42 21.49
C PRO A 91 8.98 19.75 20.15
N GLU A 92 9.68 20.50 19.31
CA GLU A 92 9.41 20.53 17.87
C GLU A 92 9.89 19.23 17.26
N TYR A 93 8.96 18.49 16.58
CA TYR A 93 9.27 17.19 16.02
C TYR A 93 9.85 17.31 14.61
N GLN A 94 10.96 16.59 14.39
CA GLN A 94 11.62 16.44 13.10
C GLN A 94 11.61 14.96 12.68
N VAL A 95 11.19 14.68 11.47
CA VAL A 95 11.27 13.34 10.87
C VAL A 95 12.64 13.13 10.27
N VAL A 96 13.33 12.08 10.74
CA VAL A 96 14.66 11.64 10.28
C VAL A 96 14.47 10.37 9.49
N GLU A 97 15.16 10.22 8.35
CA GLU A 97 14.94 9.11 7.43
C GLU A 97 15.27 7.74 8.06
N SER A 98 16.41 7.63 8.74
CA SER A 98 16.86 6.38 9.33
C SER A 98 17.64 6.59 10.63
N THR A 99 17.53 5.63 11.55
CA THR A 99 18.36 5.54 12.78
C THR A 99 19.86 5.41 12.48
N GLU A 100 20.21 4.89 11.30
CA GLU A 100 21.61 4.72 10.85
C GLU A 100 22.32 6.06 10.61
N THR A 101 21.55 7.11 10.31
CA THR A 101 22.12 8.48 10.14
C THR A 101 22.66 9.05 11.43
N GLU A 102 22.27 8.49 12.58
CA GLU A 102 22.70 8.93 13.89
C GLU A 102 23.21 7.73 14.70
N LYS A 103 24.52 7.57 14.77
CA LYS A 103 25.21 6.44 15.42
C LYS A 103 24.70 6.13 16.84
N HIS A 104 24.31 7.15 17.59
CA HIS A 104 23.77 7.00 18.95
C HIS A 104 22.45 6.20 18.99
N TYR A 105 21.64 6.27 17.93
CA TYR A 105 20.34 5.60 17.84
C TYR A 105 20.36 4.35 16.94
N SER A 106 21.53 3.92 16.47
CA SER A 106 21.63 2.78 15.53
C SER A 106 21.04 1.48 16.08
N GLU A 107 21.12 1.25 17.40
CA GLU A 107 20.51 0.09 18.06
C GLU A 107 18.98 0.04 17.92
N LEU A 108 18.31 1.18 17.74
CA LEU A 108 16.87 1.22 17.53
C LEU A 108 16.45 0.58 16.23
N GLY A 109 17.31 0.58 15.22
CA GLY A 109 17.08 -0.13 13.94
C GLY A 109 17.04 -1.65 14.07
N MET A 110 17.46 -2.20 15.23
CA MET A 110 17.45 -3.63 15.53
C MET A 110 16.24 -4.08 16.36
N ILE A 111 15.28 -3.19 16.63
CA ILE A 111 14.05 -3.56 17.33
C ILE A 111 13.29 -4.58 16.49
N THR A 112 12.96 -5.74 17.08
CA THR A 112 12.21 -6.81 16.44
C THR A 112 10.80 -6.93 17.02
N GLU A 113 10.58 -7.87 17.96
CA GLU A 113 9.24 -8.12 18.50
C GLU A 113 8.98 -7.41 19.84
N ASN A 114 10.01 -7.26 20.65
CA ASN A 114 9.91 -6.64 21.98
C ASN A 114 10.96 -5.54 22.13
N VAL A 115 10.52 -4.38 22.58
CA VAL A 115 11.40 -3.26 22.92
C VAL A 115 12.09 -3.57 24.26
N THR A 116 13.40 -3.70 24.26
CA THR A 116 14.16 -3.89 25.53
C THR A 116 14.07 -2.64 26.41
N LYS A 117 14.48 -2.74 27.66
CA LYS A 117 14.48 -1.60 28.58
C LYS A 117 15.43 -0.49 28.10
N GLU A 118 16.56 -0.88 27.55
CA GLU A 118 17.58 0.02 26.98
C GLU A 118 17.05 0.71 25.73
N GLN A 119 16.48 -0.04 24.78
CA GLN A 119 15.83 0.51 23.59
C GLN A 119 14.67 1.45 23.95
N GLY A 120 13.87 1.09 24.95
CA GLY A 120 12.78 1.96 25.45
C GLY A 120 13.30 3.30 26.01
N ALA A 121 14.45 3.28 26.70
CA ALA A 121 15.11 4.51 27.19
C ALA A 121 15.60 5.38 26.01
N LEU A 122 16.23 4.76 25.00
CA LEU A 122 16.67 5.47 23.79
C LEU A 122 15.50 6.03 22.97
N LEU A 123 14.38 5.30 22.85
CA LEU A 123 13.15 5.80 22.19
C LEU A 123 12.61 7.04 22.91
N LYS A 124 12.54 7.01 24.26
CA LYS A 124 12.11 8.16 25.04
C LYS A 124 13.07 9.34 24.86
N GLU A 125 14.37 9.10 24.87
CA GLU A 125 15.38 10.14 24.63
C GLU A 125 15.21 10.78 23.25
N ALA A 126 15.04 9.97 22.20
CA ALA A 126 14.81 10.46 20.84
C ALA A 126 13.56 11.35 20.78
N LEU A 127 12.45 10.90 21.38
CA LEU A 127 11.20 11.65 21.44
C LEU A 127 11.35 12.96 22.26
N CYS A 128 12.10 12.95 23.36
CA CYS A 128 12.41 14.17 24.12
C CYS A 128 13.20 15.20 23.29
N LYS A 129 14.06 14.73 22.40
CA LYS A 129 14.83 15.57 21.46
C LYS A 129 14.05 15.92 20.18
N GLY A 130 12.79 15.55 20.09
CA GLY A 130 11.94 15.81 18.93
C GLY A 130 12.26 14.97 17.70
N LYS A 131 12.94 13.82 17.84
CA LYS A 131 13.33 12.97 16.71
C LYS A 131 12.33 11.85 16.49
N ILE A 132 11.85 11.73 15.26
CA ILE A 132 11.00 10.63 14.79
C ILE A 132 11.73 9.95 13.63
N PHE A 133 12.11 8.68 13.80
CA PHE A 133 12.80 7.91 12.76
C PHE A 133 11.81 7.20 11.87
N LEU A 134 11.86 7.46 10.55
CA LEU A 134 10.90 6.95 9.61
C LEU A 134 11.00 5.42 9.46
N ASN A 135 12.22 4.89 9.42
CA ASN A 135 12.47 3.46 9.28
C ASN A 135 11.98 2.58 10.45
N ILE A 136 11.67 3.18 11.60
CA ILE A 136 11.11 2.51 12.79
C ILE A 136 9.85 3.24 13.31
N SER A 137 9.16 3.97 12.45
CA SER A 137 7.96 4.73 12.85
C SER A 137 6.87 3.83 13.44
N GLY A 138 6.73 2.60 12.93
CA GLY A 138 5.82 1.58 13.45
C GLY A 138 6.17 1.15 14.86
N GLU A 139 7.43 0.85 15.13
CA GLU A 139 7.95 0.43 16.44
C GLU A 139 7.80 1.57 17.47
N MET A 140 8.07 2.82 17.06
CA MET A 140 7.83 4.00 17.89
C MET A 140 6.35 4.15 18.24
N ALA A 141 5.46 4.02 17.25
CA ALA A 141 4.02 4.08 17.46
C ALA A 141 3.54 2.94 18.36
N TRP A 142 4.01 1.72 18.14
CA TRP A 142 3.69 0.57 18.97
C TRP A 142 4.11 0.76 20.42
N TYR A 143 5.33 1.25 20.63
CA TYR A 143 5.83 1.55 21.97
C TYR A 143 4.95 2.57 22.72
N ILE A 144 4.51 3.62 22.02
CA ILE A 144 3.59 4.61 22.59
C ILE A 144 2.20 3.98 22.86
N MET A 145 1.65 3.18 21.95
CA MET A 145 0.36 2.51 22.14
C MET A 145 0.36 1.60 23.36
N CYS A 146 1.46 0.90 23.63
CA CYS A 146 1.61 0.02 24.78
C CYS A 146 1.77 0.77 26.12
N ASN A 147 2.39 1.98 26.09
CA ASN A 147 2.75 2.69 27.32
C ASN A 147 1.85 3.90 27.64
N VAL A 148 0.99 4.32 26.71
CA VAL A 148 0.10 5.49 26.86
C VAL A 148 -1.37 5.07 26.69
N PRO A 149 -2.09 4.79 27.78
CA PRO A 149 -3.49 4.35 27.71
C PRO A 149 -4.44 5.32 27.00
N GLY A 150 -4.07 6.60 26.92
CA GLY A 150 -4.81 7.63 26.22
C GLY A 150 -4.98 7.38 24.73
N VAL A 151 -4.03 6.68 24.09
CA VAL A 151 -4.08 6.31 22.67
C VAL A 151 -5.33 5.47 22.38
N ARG A 152 -5.59 4.45 23.21
CA ARG A 152 -6.78 3.58 23.04
C ARG A 152 -8.08 4.39 23.06
N LYS A 153 -8.24 5.24 24.06
CA LYS A 153 -9.46 6.08 24.20
C LYS A 153 -9.63 7.01 23.00
N TYR A 154 -8.56 7.63 22.55
CA TYR A 154 -8.57 8.50 21.39
C TYR A 154 -8.98 7.76 20.12
N MET A 155 -8.34 6.63 19.82
CA MET A 155 -8.61 5.83 18.64
C MET A 155 -10.08 5.36 18.62
N GLN A 156 -10.60 4.81 19.71
CA GLN A 156 -11.99 4.37 19.85
C GLN A 156 -13.00 5.51 19.68
N SER A 157 -12.69 6.70 20.18
CA SER A 157 -13.58 7.85 20.11
C SER A 157 -13.63 8.43 18.69
N ARG A 158 -12.50 8.47 18.00
CA ARG A 158 -12.34 9.14 16.71
C ARG A 158 -12.64 8.26 15.51
N TYR A 159 -12.31 6.97 15.57
CA TYR A 159 -12.38 6.09 14.42
C TYR A 159 -13.34 4.92 14.63
N SER A 160 -14.05 4.56 13.55
CA SER A 160 -14.95 3.41 13.52
C SER A 160 -14.37 2.24 12.74
N HIS A 161 -13.60 2.53 11.69
CA HIS A 161 -13.03 1.51 10.79
C HIS A 161 -11.60 1.86 10.45
N VAL A 162 -10.80 0.83 10.17
CA VAL A 162 -9.48 0.93 9.56
C VAL A 162 -9.45 0.13 8.26
N PHE A 163 -9.16 0.82 7.16
CA PHE A 163 -9.01 0.24 5.82
C PHE A 163 -7.54 0.25 5.45
N ILE A 164 -7.00 -0.90 5.07
CA ILE A 164 -5.64 -1.01 4.51
C ILE A 164 -5.76 -1.66 3.13
N ASP A 165 -5.40 -0.90 2.09
CA ASP A 165 -5.27 -1.39 0.71
C ASP A 165 -3.85 -1.92 0.49
N GLU A 166 -3.71 -2.92 -0.40
CA GLU A 166 -2.46 -3.66 -0.68
C GLU A 166 -1.87 -4.35 0.57
N TYR A 167 -2.73 -4.95 1.40
CA TYR A 167 -2.35 -5.57 2.68
C TYR A 167 -1.28 -6.67 2.55
N GLN A 168 -1.11 -7.28 1.37
CA GLN A 168 -0.04 -8.25 1.11
C GLN A 168 1.37 -7.67 1.27
N ASP A 169 1.50 -6.33 1.27
CA ASP A 169 2.77 -5.62 1.46
C ASP A 169 3.02 -5.22 2.92
N CYS A 170 2.13 -5.57 3.86
CA CYS A 170 2.32 -5.34 5.29
C CYS A 170 3.45 -6.19 5.86
N GLY A 171 4.29 -5.56 6.68
CA GLY A 171 5.22 -6.25 7.57
C GLY A 171 4.58 -6.57 8.93
N LYS A 172 5.38 -7.20 9.83
CA LYS A 172 4.88 -7.62 11.14
C LYS A 172 4.30 -6.47 11.96
N ILE A 173 5.04 -5.39 12.14
CA ILE A 173 4.60 -4.28 12.98
C ILE A 173 3.31 -3.61 12.48
N GLN A 174 3.14 -3.52 11.15
CA GLN A 174 1.91 -2.99 10.55
C GLN A 174 0.73 -3.92 10.83
N HIS A 175 0.94 -5.22 10.73
CA HIS A 175 -0.06 -6.24 11.05
C HIS A 175 -0.44 -6.20 12.54
N ASP A 176 0.54 -6.14 13.45
CA ASP A 176 0.31 -6.09 14.89
C ASP A 176 -0.50 -4.84 15.28
N ILE A 177 -0.14 -3.67 14.74
CA ILE A 177 -0.90 -2.42 14.98
C ILE A 177 -2.32 -2.52 14.41
N PHE A 178 -2.50 -3.11 13.22
CA PHE A 178 -3.83 -3.33 12.65
C PHE A 178 -4.70 -4.20 13.55
N LEU A 179 -4.17 -5.32 14.03
CA LEU A 179 -4.89 -6.19 14.97
C LEU A 179 -5.21 -5.48 16.29
N ALA A 180 -4.25 -4.73 16.85
CA ALA A 180 -4.49 -3.95 18.05
C ALA A 180 -5.61 -2.91 17.88
N LEU A 181 -5.71 -2.27 16.71
CA LEU A 181 -6.83 -1.38 16.39
C LEU A 181 -8.16 -2.17 16.36
N CYS A 182 -8.17 -3.38 15.79
CA CYS A 182 -9.35 -4.25 15.82
C CYS A 182 -9.75 -4.65 17.25
N GLU A 183 -8.79 -5.00 18.10
CA GLU A 183 -9.01 -5.29 19.53
C GLU A 183 -9.53 -4.08 20.32
N MET A 184 -9.26 -2.87 19.85
CA MET A 184 -9.87 -1.66 20.37
C MET A 184 -11.33 -1.48 19.96
N GLY A 185 -11.90 -2.36 19.12
CA GLY A 185 -13.26 -2.27 18.60
C GLY A 185 -13.38 -1.42 17.33
N ILE A 186 -12.28 -1.11 16.67
CA ILE A 186 -12.27 -0.48 15.35
C ILE A 186 -12.38 -1.59 14.30
N ILE A 187 -13.39 -1.54 13.44
CA ILE A 187 -13.61 -2.60 12.44
C ILE A 187 -12.50 -2.58 11.39
N GLY A 188 -11.78 -3.71 11.27
CA GLY A 188 -10.70 -3.89 10.32
C GLY A 188 -11.19 -4.30 8.93
N VAL A 189 -10.67 -3.64 7.89
CA VAL A 189 -10.91 -4.02 6.49
C VAL A 189 -9.55 -4.09 5.78
N ALA A 190 -9.05 -5.31 5.62
CA ALA A 190 -7.81 -5.61 4.91
C ALA A 190 -8.13 -6.00 3.47
N VAL A 191 -7.51 -5.34 2.49
CA VAL A 191 -7.72 -5.64 1.07
C VAL A 191 -6.37 -5.89 0.41
N GLY A 192 -6.23 -6.99 -0.31
CA GLY A 192 -4.95 -7.33 -0.93
C GLY A 192 -5.06 -8.37 -2.04
N ASP A 193 -3.95 -8.60 -2.69
CA ASP A 193 -3.78 -9.63 -3.72
C ASP A 193 -2.62 -10.55 -3.33
N VAL A 194 -2.94 -11.77 -2.97
CA VAL A 194 -1.94 -12.78 -2.54
C VAL A 194 -0.87 -13.02 -3.61
N ASN A 195 -1.23 -12.86 -4.89
CA ASN A 195 -0.36 -13.14 -6.03
C ASN A 195 0.50 -11.92 -6.45
N GLN A 196 0.26 -10.73 -5.87
CA GLN A 196 0.99 -9.49 -6.19
C GLN A 196 1.99 -9.04 -5.12
N ALA A 197 2.35 -9.88 -4.17
CA ALA A 197 3.37 -9.57 -3.18
C ALA A 197 4.75 -9.43 -3.84
N ILE A 198 5.14 -8.22 -4.21
CA ILE A 198 6.39 -7.92 -4.94
C ILE A 198 7.56 -7.56 -4.01
N TYR A 199 7.30 -7.33 -2.73
CA TYR A 199 8.30 -6.93 -1.73
C TYR A 199 8.86 -8.09 -0.91
N GLY A 200 8.86 -9.33 -1.45
CA GLY A 200 9.40 -10.52 -0.79
C GLY A 200 10.88 -10.39 -0.39
N PHE A 201 11.66 -9.55 -1.09
CA PHE A 201 13.05 -9.26 -0.75
C PHE A 201 13.23 -8.40 0.52
N THR A 202 12.14 -7.79 1.03
CA THR A 202 12.11 -7.03 2.29
C THR A 202 11.38 -7.79 3.41
N ASN A 203 11.30 -9.13 3.34
CA ASN A 203 10.53 -9.98 4.26
C ASN A 203 9.01 -9.63 4.34
N ARG A 204 8.48 -8.99 3.31
CA ARG A 204 7.04 -8.71 3.15
C ARG A 204 6.45 -9.78 2.26
N PHE A 205 5.79 -10.75 2.89
CA PHE A 205 5.11 -11.85 2.21
C PHE A 205 3.59 -11.69 2.39
N PRO A 206 2.75 -12.31 1.55
CA PRO A 206 1.31 -12.33 1.75
C PRO A 206 0.89 -13.08 3.04
N ARG A 207 1.87 -13.50 3.86
CA ARG A 207 1.68 -14.26 5.09
C ARG A 207 0.62 -13.63 6.00
N TYR A 208 0.72 -12.32 6.24
CA TYR A 208 -0.21 -11.65 7.16
C TYR A 208 -1.61 -11.50 6.57
N LEU A 209 -1.74 -11.37 5.25
CA LEU A 209 -3.04 -11.42 4.58
C LEU A 209 -3.66 -12.82 4.70
N LEU A 210 -2.86 -13.88 4.50
CA LEU A 210 -3.29 -15.27 4.66
C LEU A 210 -3.64 -15.60 6.12
N GLU A 211 -2.92 -15.03 7.08
CA GLU A 211 -3.22 -15.18 8.50
C GLU A 211 -4.60 -14.61 8.85
N LEU A 212 -4.98 -13.45 8.31
CA LEU A 212 -6.31 -12.89 8.52
C LEU A 212 -7.42 -13.77 7.93
N ILE A 213 -7.18 -14.46 6.82
CA ILE A 213 -8.16 -15.38 6.23
C ILE A 213 -8.48 -16.56 7.16
N GLY A 214 -7.50 -17.00 7.95
CA GLY A 214 -7.64 -18.10 8.91
C GLY A 214 -8.18 -17.68 10.27
N LYS A 215 -8.45 -16.39 10.52
CA LYS A 215 -8.94 -15.92 11.83
C LYS A 215 -10.47 -15.95 11.88
N ASP A 216 -11.02 -16.53 12.96
CA ASP A 216 -12.46 -16.68 13.17
C ASP A 216 -13.24 -15.35 13.26
N ASP A 217 -12.54 -14.26 13.64
CA ASP A 217 -13.13 -12.92 13.77
C ASP A 217 -13.06 -12.09 12.49
N PHE A 218 -12.56 -12.67 11.38
CA PHE A 218 -12.50 -12.04 10.07
C PHE A 218 -13.34 -12.79 9.04
N GLU A 219 -14.27 -12.09 8.38
CA GLU A 219 -15.01 -12.63 7.24
C GLU A 219 -14.21 -12.46 5.96
N HIS A 220 -14.00 -13.54 5.22
CA HIS A 220 -13.25 -13.55 3.96
C HIS A 220 -14.14 -13.37 2.75
N PHE A 221 -13.80 -12.44 1.88
CA PHE A 221 -14.44 -12.23 0.58
C PHE A 221 -13.41 -12.29 -0.54
N GLU A 222 -13.80 -12.89 -1.65
CA GLU A 222 -12.97 -12.98 -2.86
C GLU A 222 -13.54 -12.14 -4.00
N LEU A 223 -12.69 -11.34 -4.66
CA LEU A 223 -12.99 -10.62 -5.89
C LEU A 223 -12.19 -11.24 -7.03
N SER A 224 -12.79 -12.20 -7.74
CA SER A 224 -12.11 -12.97 -8.80
C SER A 224 -12.28 -12.37 -10.19
N LYS A 225 -13.39 -11.66 -10.47
CA LYS A 225 -13.74 -11.20 -11.83
C LYS A 225 -12.92 -9.98 -12.24
N ASN A 226 -12.14 -10.10 -13.31
CA ASN A 226 -11.40 -8.98 -13.89
C ASN A 226 -12.32 -8.06 -14.71
N HIS A 227 -12.27 -6.75 -14.43
CA HIS A 227 -13.05 -5.71 -15.12
C HIS A 227 -12.14 -4.70 -15.87
N ARG A 228 -10.82 -4.90 -15.86
CA ARG A 228 -9.83 -3.96 -16.41
C ARG A 228 -9.31 -4.39 -17.76
N CYS A 229 -8.96 -5.66 -17.88
CA CYS A 229 -8.21 -6.18 -19.00
C CYS A 229 -9.11 -6.99 -19.94
N HIS A 230 -8.68 -7.11 -21.18
CA HIS A 230 -9.26 -8.09 -22.10
C HIS A 230 -9.15 -9.51 -21.51
N PRO A 231 -10.15 -10.41 -21.71
CA PRO A 231 -10.12 -11.76 -21.13
C PRO A 231 -8.83 -12.53 -21.38
N SER A 232 -8.25 -12.45 -22.59
CA SER A 232 -7.00 -13.14 -22.89
C SER A 232 -5.80 -12.66 -22.06
N ILE A 233 -5.79 -11.40 -21.60
CA ILE A 233 -4.72 -10.85 -20.74
C ILE A 233 -4.92 -11.34 -19.31
N SER A 234 -6.16 -11.28 -18.82
CA SER A 234 -6.52 -11.78 -17.50
C SER A 234 -6.19 -13.26 -17.36
N GLU A 235 -6.64 -14.06 -18.35
CA GLU A 235 -6.43 -15.51 -18.37
C GLU A 235 -4.95 -15.88 -18.45
N TYR A 236 -4.18 -15.19 -19.29
CA TYR A 236 -2.73 -15.40 -19.35
C TYR A 236 -2.04 -15.15 -18.01
N SER A 237 -2.46 -14.14 -17.26
CA SER A 237 -1.90 -13.88 -15.93
C SER A 237 -2.23 -15.01 -14.95
N LEU A 238 -3.44 -15.54 -14.96
CA LEU A 238 -3.83 -16.69 -14.15
C LEU A 238 -3.10 -17.99 -14.54
N CYS A 239 -2.87 -18.19 -15.84
CA CYS A 239 -2.06 -19.31 -16.33
C CYS A 239 -0.61 -19.28 -15.81
N LEU A 240 -0.01 -18.08 -15.68
CA LEU A 240 1.35 -17.94 -15.13
C LEU A 240 1.43 -18.37 -13.66
N TYR A 241 0.34 -18.26 -12.90
CA TYR A 241 0.22 -18.75 -11.53
C TYR A 241 -0.26 -20.21 -11.44
N GLY A 242 -0.54 -20.86 -12.56
CA GLY A 242 -1.08 -22.22 -12.59
C GLY A 242 -2.53 -22.34 -12.13
N ILE A 243 -3.25 -21.21 -12.01
CA ILE A 243 -4.64 -21.14 -11.51
C ILE A 243 -5.65 -21.50 -12.59
N SER A 244 -5.37 -21.14 -13.85
CA SER A 244 -6.24 -21.42 -14.98
C SER A 244 -5.51 -22.09 -16.13
N LYS A 245 -6.29 -22.79 -16.99
CA LYS A 245 -5.83 -23.40 -18.24
C LYS A 245 -6.75 -23.07 -19.40
N GLU A 246 -7.63 -22.08 -19.25
CA GLU A 246 -8.55 -21.71 -20.31
C GLU A 246 -7.82 -21.12 -21.52
N ILE A 247 -8.30 -21.47 -22.71
CA ILE A 247 -7.78 -20.96 -23.98
C ILE A 247 -8.78 -19.94 -24.50
N ILE A 248 -8.39 -18.67 -24.54
CA ILE A 248 -9.18 -17.60 -25.13
C ILE A 248 -8.83 -17.50 -26.63
N GLU A 249 -9.82 -17.62 -27.51
CA GLU A 249 -9.62 -17.58 -28.98
C GLU A 249 -9.08 -16.23 -29.45
N ASP A 250 -9.66 -15.10 -28.98
CA ASP A 250 -9.17 -13.75 -29.30
C ASP A 250 -7.94 -13.41 -28.47
N LYS A 251 -6.76 -13.86 -28.91
CA LYS A 251 -5.47 -13.64 -28.23
C LYS A 251 -4.96 -12.23 -28.47
N ARG A 252 -4.69 -11.50 -27.40
CA ARG A 252 -4.05 -10.16 -27.42
C ARG A 252 -2.67 -10.13 -26.78
N ILE A 253 -2.11 -11.30 -26.44
CA ILE A 253 -0.77 -11.44 -25.90
C ILE A 253 0.11 -12.12 -26.93
N PHE A 254 1.26 -11.52 -27.20
CA PHE A 254 2.24 -12.01 -28.16
C PHE A 254 3.60 -12.00 -27.52
N ARG A 255 4.33 -13.11 -27.65
CA ARG A 255 5.75 -13.19 -27.30
C ARG A 255 6.57 -12.90 -28.54
N VAL A 256 7.50 -11.95 -28.43
CA VAL A 256 8.45 -11.61 -29.48
C VAL A 256 9.85 -11.81 -28.94
N SER A 257 10.67 -12.61 -29.63
CA SER A 257 12.09 -12.75 -29.34
C SER A 257 12.88 -11.86 -30.30
N VAL A 258 13.90 -11.18 -29.78
CA VAL A 258 14.77 -10.32 -30.57
C VAL A 258 16.20 -10.73 -30.27
N ASP A 259 16.97 -11.05 -31.30
CA ASP A 259 18.39 -11.35 -31.19
C ASP A 259 19.19 -10.05 -31.06
N GLY A 260 20.17 -10.04 -30.16
CA GLY A 260 21.06 -8.92 -29.94
C GLY A 260 20.84 -8.26 -28.55
N ASN A 261 21.04 -6.96 -28.51
CA ASN A 261 20.98 -6.16 -27.28
C ASN A 261 19.70 -5.28 -27.21
N GLU A 262 19.62 -4.44 -26.18
CA GLU A 262 18.49 -3.54 -25.94
C GLU A 262 18.23 -2.57 -27.08
N VAL A 263 19.27 -2.16 -27.84
CA VAL A 263 19.13 -1.29 -29.02
C VAL A 263 18.34 -1.99 -30.14
N ASN A 264 18.57 -3.31 -30.32
CA ASN A 264 17.79 -4.09 -31.28
C ASN A 264 16.33 -4.25 -30.84
N ILE A 265 16.08 -4.34 -29.51
CA ILE A 265 14.73 -4.32 -28.96
C ILE A 265 14.05 -2.97 -29.25
N ALA A 266 14.74 -1.85 -29.04
CA ALA A 266 14.23 -0.51 -29.33
C ALA A 266 13.79 -0.37 -30.79
N LYS A 267 14.63 -0.76 -31.74
CA LYS A 267 14.29 -0.76 -33.18
C LYS A 267 13.07 -1.63 -33.48
N LYS A 268 12.95 -2.79 -32.84
CA LYS A 268 11.78 -3.67 -33.02
C LYS A 268 10.51 -3.05 -32.45
N ILE A 269 10.60 -2.34 -31.33
CA ILE A 269 9.49 -1.59 -30.74
C ILE A 269 9.03 -0.49 -31.69
N ASP A 270 9.94 0.34 -32.22
CA ASP A 270 9.61 1.41 -33.18
C ASP A 270 8.88 0.85 -34.43
N LEU A 271 9.32 -0.27 -34.96
CA LEU A 271 8.65 -0.96 -36.07
C LEU A 271 7.26 -1.55 -35.69
N ALA A 272 7.08 -1.89 -34.41
CA ALA A 272 5.82 -2.48 -33.93
C ALA A 272 4.76 -1.41 -33.63
N ILE A 273 5.14 -0.22 -33.12
CA ILE A 273 4.21 0.84 -32.69
C ILE A 273 3.19 1.21 -33.77
N PRO A 274 3.54 1.48 -35.04
CA PRO A 274 2.56 1.80 -36.08
C PRO A 274 1.59 0.65 -36.37
N LYS A 275 2.05 -0.60 -36.25
CA LYS A 275 1.21 -1.79 -36.44
C LYS A 275 0.21 -1.95 -35.29
N ILE A 276 0.68 -1.76 -34.04
CA ILE A 276 -0.14 -1.78 -32.83
C ILE A 276 -1.21 -0.69 -32.91
N LYS A 277 -0.83 0.54 -33.26
CA LYS A 277 -1.78 1.67 -33.40
C LYS A 277 -2.89 1.36 -34.40
N ARG A 278 -2.57 0.82 -35.55
CA ARG A 278 -3.56 0.42 -36.53
C ARG A 278 -4.45 -0.73 -36.06
N LYS A 279 -3.85 -1.80 -35.54
CA LYS A 279 -4.57 -3.01 -35.10
C LYS A 279 -5.57 -2.74 -33.98
N TYR A 280 -5.19 -1.89 -33.03
CA TYR A 280 -5.98 -1.64 -31.80
C TYR A 280 -6.63 -0.26 -31.75
N ASN A 281 -6.64 0.46 -32.88
CA ASN A 281 -7.21 1.82 -32.99
C ASN A 281 -6.65 2.80 -31.92
N VAL A 282 -5.34 2.77 -31.70
CA VAL A 282 -4.65 3.62 -30.73
C VAL A 282 -4.33 4.96 -31.38
N ALA A 283 -4.95 6.04 -30.90
CA ALA A 283 -4.81 7.37 -31.49
C ALA A 283 -3.45 8.02 -31.17
N ASN A 284 -3.02 7.97 -29.91
CA ASN A 284 -1.87 8.70 -29.40
C ASN A 284 -0.83 7.78 -28.76
N ASN A 285 0.45 8.18 -28.78
CA ASN A 285 1.53 7.40 -28.18
C ASN A 285 1.38 7.27 -26.65
N ASN A 286 0.73 8.24 -25.98
CA ASN A 286 0.47 8.18 -24.54
C ASN A 286 -0.48 7.04 -24.09
N GLN A 287 -1.06 6.33 -25.03
CA GLN A 287 -1.87 5.12 -24.80
C GLN A 287 -1.03 3.84 -24.87
N ILE A 288 0.27 3.95 -25.16
CA ILE A 288 1.20 2.82 -25.22
C ILE A 288 2.19 2.98 -24.08
N ALA A 289 2.39 1.93 -23.29
CA ALA A 289 3.40 1.88 -22.22
C ALA A 289 4.44 0.79 -22.53
N ILE A 290 5.71 1.12 -22.31
CA ILE A 290 6.84 0.18 -22.35
C ILE A 290 7.30 -0.01 -20.92
N LEU A 291 7.26 -1.25 -20.42
CA LEU A 291 7.67 -1.58 -19.07
C LEU A 291 9.02 -2.31 -19.10
N CYS A 292 9.96 -1.87 -18.29
CA CYS A 292 11.28 -2.47 -18.16
C CYS A 292 11.50 -2.97 -16.73
N ARG A 293 12.34 -3.99 -16.59
CA ARG A 293 12.63 -4.61 -15.29
C ARG A 293 13.52 -3.74 -14.39
N ASN A 294 14.36 -2.90 -14.99
CA ASN A 294 15.32 -2.06 -14.25
C ASN A 294 15.59 -0.74 -14.96
N ASN A 295 16.12 0.23 -14.21
CA ASN A 295 16.42 1.57 -14.71
C ASN A 295 17.56 1.59 -15.75
N GLY A 296 18.47 0.62 -15.73
CA GLY A 296 19.54 0.50 -16.74
C GLY A 296 18.98 0.25 -18.13
N THR A 297 18.07 -0.71 -18.25
CA THR A 297 17.37 -1.01 -19.51
C THR A 297 16.49 0.20 -19.95
N ILE A 298 15.84 0.91 -19.00
CA ILE A 298 15.08 2.12 -19.35
C ILE A 298 15.96 3.16 -20.02
N LYS A 299 17.16 3.46 -19.47
CA LYS A 299 18.10 4.44 -20.02
C LYS A 299 18.55 4.08 -21.44
N ILE A 300 18.84 2.79 -21.69
CA ILE A 300 19.26 2.33 -23.02
C ILE A 300 18.11 2.44 -24.03
N LEU A 301 16.90 2.03 -23.64
CA LEU A 301 15.74 2.10 -24.52
C LEU A 301 15.32 3.56 -24.79
N ASP A 302 15.38 4.44 -23.78
CA ASP A 302 15.09 5.88 -23.92
C ASP A 302 16.00 6.55 -24.99
N GLN A 303 17.29 6.20 -24.98
CA GLN A 303 18.25 6.71 -25.97
C GLN A 303 18.07 6.11 -27.36
N ALA A 304 17.52 4.91 -27.46
CA ALA A 304 17.49 4.15 -28.72
C ALA A 304 16.12 4.16 -29.41
N ILE A 305 15.02 4.49 -28.71
CA ILE A 305 13.67 4.61 -29.29
C ILE A 305 13.51 5.97 -29.96
N GLU A 306 13.22 5.97 -31.26
CA GLU A 306 12.99 7.17 -32.07
C GLU A 306 11.55 7.71 -31.95
N THR A 307 10.59 6.85 -31.68
CA THR A 307 9.19 7.24 -31.50
C THR A 307 9.07 8.22 -30.30
N PRO A 308 8.43 9.40 -30.46
CA PRO A 308 8.26 10.37 -29.38
C PRO A 308 7.59 9.74 -28.14
N HIS A 309 8.27 9.83 -27.00
CA HIS A 309 7.85 9.21 -25.75
C HIS A 309 8.29 10.03 -24.53
N LYS A 310 7.87 9.63 -23.33
CA LYS A 310 8.30 10.20 -22.04
C LYS A 310 8.74 9.08 -21.10
N VAL A 311 9.80 9.30 -20.38
CA VAL A 311 10.28 8.39 -19.34
C VAL A 311 9.61 8.78 -18.01
N PHE A 312 9.11 7.78 -17.31
CA PHE A 312 8.60 7.85 -15.94
C PHE A 312 9.47 6.95 -15.06
N ALA A 313 10.76 7.26 -14.98
CA ALA A 313 11.63 6.63 -14.01
C ALA A 313 11.46 7.37 -12.67
N GLU A 314 11.21 6.64 -11.60
CA GLU A 314 11.40 7.20 -10.26
C GLU A 314 12.89 7.47 -10.11
N THR A 315 13.25 8.72 -9.94
CA THR A 315 14.58 9.10 -9.45
C THR A 315 14.70 8.54 -8.04
N PRO A 316 15.79 7.84 -7.72
CA PRO A 316 16.02 7.34 -6.38
C PRO A 316 16.07 8.45 -5.36
#